data_517f2b9d4b92d9d1b384170d1d6b0e62
#
_entry.id   517f2b9d4b92d9d1b384170d1d6b0e62
#
_cell.length_a   1.000
_cell.length_b   1.000
_cell.length_c   1.000
_cell.angle_alpha   90.00
_cell.angle_beta   90.00
_cell.angle_gamma   90.00
#
_symmetry.space_group_name_H-M   'P 1'
#
loop_
_entity.id
_entity.type
_entity.pdbx_description
1 polymer ?
#
loop_
_entity_poly.entity_id
_entity_poly.type
_entity_poly.pdbx_seq_one_letter_code
_entity_poly.pdbx_strand_id
1 'polypeptide(L)'
;MMPLKIANKENPYVEAFWQWFPDIYKNLKIFRMTGGEPLMDKNTFKVLEYVNENPQGHLELSITTNLCPPDPKLFDKFIDLLQKCEKVRTFEDKENFNPNSGNHWYVSPAYKHFMLFVSLDSIGEQAEYIRHGLNYDLLLKNLRRFLKETEHTSISFINTFNILSIPRLRNFLELILELRREFGGRAQYDKFKESPPSYGINHPPMLVRSFPRIWFDIPILYSPKWFSIQNADLDQIEEVKKCIEFMEKNVKDENYLITLEGFMPYEILKLKRDLAVMQDTFPENEIKVNKTNFVMFIEEYDKRKNKNFIKIFPEFKKYWEESKSIANQLT
;
A
#
# COMPACT_ATOMS: atom_id res chain seq x y z
N MET A 1 -11.80 -24.93 4.40
CA MET A 1 -12.09 -25.44 3.04
C MET A 1 -10.90 -25.06 2.16
N MET A 2 -10.14 -26.01 1.66
CA MET A 2 -9.17 -25.71 0.59
C MET A 2 -9.96 -25.32 -0.66
N PRO A 3 -9.59 -24.24 -1.35
CA PRO A 3 -10.19 -23.95 -2.64
C PRO A 3 -9.88 -25.12 -3.55
N LEU A 4 -10.92 -25.70 -4.14
CA LEU A 4 -10.77 -26.69 -5.21
C LEU A 4 -9.84 -26.08 -6.25
N LYS A 5 -8.67 -26.70 -6.49
CA LYS A 5 -7.88 -26.44 -7.68
C LYS A 5 -8.74 -26.81 -8.88
N ILE A 6 -9.47 -25.85 -9.40
CA ILE A 6 -10.04 -25.98 -10.74
C ILE A 6 -8.84 -26.06 -11.64
N ALA A 7 -8.59 -27.25 -12.16
CA ALA A 7 -7.51 -27.48 -13.11
C ALA A 7 -7.59 -26.42 -14.22
N ASN A 8 -6.45 -26.02 -14.78
CA ASN A 8 -6.23 -24.96 -15.79
C ASN A 8 -7.09 -25.04 -17.07
N LYS A 9 -8.20 -25.74 -17.06
CA LYS A 9 -9.18 -25.79 -18.13
C LYS A 9 -10.31 -24.82 -17.81
N GLU A 10 -10.33 -23.71 -18.55
CA GLU A 10 -11.47 -22.87 -18.84
C GLU A 10 -12.37 -22.59 -17.63
N ASN A 11 -11.95 -21.62 -16.82
CA ASN A 11 -12.80 -21.12 -15.75
C ASN A 11 -13.95 -20.32 -16.39
N PRO A 12 -15.20 -20.81 -16.37
CA PRO A 12 -16.31 -20.17 -17.08
C PRO A 12 -16.60 -18.74 -16.57
N TYR A 13 -16.22 -18.42 -15.33
CA TYR A 13 -16.36 -17.06 -14.80
C TYR A 13 -15.35 -16.10 -15.41
N VAL A 14 -14.13 -16.56 -15.72
CA VAL A 14 -13.13 -15.75 -16.42
C VAL A 14 -13.54 -15.51 -17.87
N GLU A 15 -14.11 -16.53 -18.53
CA GLU A 15 -14.65 -16.39 -19.89
C GLU A 15 -15.81 -15.39 -19.92
N ALA A 16 -16.79 -15.56 -19.03
CA ALA A 16 -17.90 -14.63 -18.88
C ALA A 16 -17.41 -13.20 -18.59
N PHE A 17 -16.41 -13.04 -17.71
CA PHE A 17 -15.80 -11.75 -17.45
C PHE A 17 -15.27 -11.10 -18.74
N TRP A 18 -14.50 -11.83 -19.54
CA TRP A 18 -13.93 -11.29 -20.78
C TRP A 18 -14.97 -11.02 -21.88
N GLN A 19 -16.11 -11.71 -21.85
CA GLN A 19 -17.25 -11.39 -22.72
C GLN A 19 -17.91 -10.06 -22.32
N TRP A 20 -18.04 -9.78 -21.03
CA TRP A 20 -18.66 -8.56 -20.52
C TRP A 20 -17.71 -7.38 -20.45
N PHE A 21 -16.42 -7.61 -20.23
CA PHE A 21 -15.46 -6.55 -19.92
C PHE A 21 -15.48 -5.40 -20.94
N PRO A 22 -15.54 -5.63 -22.27
CA PRO A 22 -15.62 -4.55 -23.24
C PRO A 22 -16.82 -3.62 -23.07
N ASP A 23 -17.96 -4.16 -22.63
CA ASP A 23 -19.19 -3.37 -22.47
C ASP A 23 -19.19 -2.58 -21.16
N ILE A 24 -18.80 -3.20 -20.06
CA ILE A 24 -18.69 -2.52 -18.77
C ILE A 24 -17.54 -1.50 -18.75
N TYR A 25 -16.44 -1.81 -19.44
CA TYR A 25 -15.24 -1.00 -19.50
C TYR A 25 -15.51 0.44 -19.95
N LYS A 26 -16.39 0.62 -20.92
CA LYS A 26 -16.76 1.95 -21.46
C LYS A 26 -17.24 2.95 -20.40
N ASN A 27 -17.82 2.44 -19.30
CA ASN A 27 -18.40 3.23 -18.21
C ASN A 27 -17.65 3.10 -16.88
N LEU A 28 -16.55 2.34 -16.85
CA LEU A 28 -15.77 2.15 -15.64
C LEU A 28 -15.06 3.43 -15.25
N LYS A 29 -15.21 3.84 -13.99
CA LYS A 29 -14.45 4.93 -13.37
C LYS A 29 -13.29 4.41 -12.54
N ILE A 30 -13.48 3.28 -11.87
CA ILE A 30 -12.49 2.65 -11.01
C ILE A 30 -12.47 1.16 -11.32
N PHE A 31 -11.28 0.60 -11.53
CA PHE A 31 -11.09 -0.84 -11.66
C PHE A 31 -9.93 -1.30 -10.79
N ARG A 32 -10.21 -2.18 -9.84
CA ARG A 32 -9.23 -2.70 -8.90
C ARG A 32 -9.02 -4.20 -9.08
N MET A 33 -7.77 -4.59 -9.26
CA MET A 33 -7.33 -5.99 -9.33
C MET A 33 -6.74 -6.39 -7.98
N THR A 34 -7.33 -7.41 -7.37
CA THR A 34 -6.93 -7.90 -6.04
C THR A 34 -7.16 -9.40 -5.94
N GLY A 35 -6.61 -10.02 -4.89
CA GLY A 35 -6.73 -11.46 -4.62
C GLY A 35 -5.50 -12.25 -5.08
N GLY A 36 -5.05 -13.19 -4.27
CA GLY A 36 -3.79 -13.89 -4.50
C GLY A 36 -2.62 -12.90 -4.66
N GLU A 37 -1.81 -13.11 -5.71
CA GLU A 37 -0.80 -12.15 -6.16
C GLU A 37 -1.12 -11.78 -7.62
N PRO A 38 -1.68 -10.58 -7.89
CA PRO A 38 -2.10 -10.18 -9.23
C PRO A 38 -0.96 -10.17 -10.26
N LEU A 39 0.28 -9.90 -9.86
CA LEU A 39 1.43 -9.95 -10.77
C LEU A 39 1.80 -11.36 -11.23
N MET A 40 1.14 -12.40 -10.70
CA MET A 40 1.25 -13.79 -11.17
C MET A 40 0.08 -14.20 -12.08
N ASP A 41 -0.97 -13.40 -12.17
CA ASP A 41 -2.16 -13.73 -12.95
C ASP A 41 -2.07 -13.12 -14.36
N LYS A 42 -2.19 -14.00 -15.38
CA LYS A 42 -2.21 -13.59 -16.78
C LYS A 42 -3.33 -12.60 -17.11
N ASN A 43 -4.46 -12.67 -16.39
CA ASN A 43 -5.58 -11.75 -16.62
C ASN A 43 -5.27 -10.32 -16.16
N THR A 44 -4.43 -10.14 -15.16
CA THR A 44 -3.93 -8.80 -14.79
C THR A 44 -3.22 -8.14 -15.96
N PHE A 45 -2.30 -8.86 -16.59
CA PHE A 45 -1.58 -8.35 -17.76
C PHE A 45 -2.51 -8.12 -18.96
N LYS A 46 -3.46 -9.04 -19.19
CA LYS A 46 -4.46 -8.88 -20.25
C LYS A 46 -5.34 -7.64 -20.04
N VAL A 47 -5.67 -7.28 -18.80
CA VAL A 47 -6.37 -6.02 -18.50
C VAL A 47 -5.51 -4.81 -18.87
N LEU A 48 -4.23 -4.80 -18.50
CA LEU A 48 -3.33 -3.69 -18.82
C LEU A 48 -3.10 -3.57 -20.35
N GLU A 49 -2.99 -4.69 -21.06
CA GLU A 49 -2.92 -4.74 -22.52
C GLU A 49 -4.20 -4.14 -23.12
N TYR A 50 -5.37 -4.56 -22.63
CA TYR A 50 -6.66 -4.03 -23.08
C TYR A 50 -6.81 -2.53 -22.84
N VAL A 51 -6.39 -2.03 -21.69
CA VAL A 51 -6.40 -0.59 -21.34
C VAL A 51 -5.49 0.19 -22.31
N ASN A 52 -4.32 -0.35 -22.63
CA ASN A 52 -3.41 0.29 -23.58
C ASN A 52 -4.01 0.39 -25.00
N GLU A 53 -4.75 -0.63 -25.43
CA GLU A 53 -5.42 -0.70 -26.73
C GLU A 53 -6.72 0.13 -26.79
N ASN A 54 -7.37 0.29 -25.62
CA ASN A 54 -8.66 0.98 -25.48
C ASN A 54 -8.56 2.09 -24.42
N PRO A 55 -7.79 3.14 -24.64
CA PRO A 55 -7.47 4.13 -23.62
C PRO A 55 -8.70 4.92 -23.16
N GLN A 56 -8.82 5.12 -21.82
CA GLN A 56 -9.85 5.92 -21.19
C GLN A 56 -9.24 6.82 -20.10
N GLY A 57 -8.99 8.09 -20.42
CA GLY A 57 -8.33 9.05 -19.54
C GLY A 57 -9.05 9.33 -18.22
N HIS A 58 -10.28 8.88 -18.03
CA HIS A 58 -11.03 9.00 -16.77
C HIS A 58 -10.91 7.78 -15.85
N LEU A 59 -10.38 6.65 -16.35
CA LEU A 59 -10.30 5.39 -15.60
C LEU A 59 -9.20 5.43 -14.52
N GLU A 60 -9.56 5.15 -13.29
CA GLU A 60 -8.61 4.91 -12.19
C GLU A 60 -8.35 3.39 -12.07
N LEU A 61 -7.10 3.00 -12.25
CA LEU A 61 -6.66 1.61 -12.10
C LEU A 61 -5.97 1.38 -10.77
N SER A 62 -6.12 0.19 -10.21
CA SER A 62 -5.34 -0.20 -9.03
C SER A 62 -5.08 -1.70 -8.96
N ILE A 63 -3.94 -2.03 -8.35
CA ILE A 63 -3.53 -3.42 -8.05
C ILE A 63 -3.13 -3.50 -6.57
N THR A 64 -3.49 -4.61 -5.92
CA THR A 64 -2.96 -4.94 -4.58
C THR A 64 -1.95 -6.05 -4.70
N THR A 65 -0.69 -5.79 -4.35
CA THR A 65 0.42 -6.73 -4.56
C THR A 65 1.44 -6.67 -3.42
N ASN A 66 2.25 -7.71 -3.27
CA ASN A 66 3.44 -7.70 -2.42
C ASN A 66 4.71 -7.26 -3.18
N LEU A 67 4.61 -6.94 -4.46
CA LEU A 67 5.71 -6.55 -5.36
C LEU A 67 6.85 -7.58 -5.49
N CYS A 68 6.64 -8.82 -5.08
CA CYS A 68 7.63 -9.88 -5.11
C CYS A 68 7.17 -11.05 -5.99
N PRO A 69 6.89 -10.85 -7.30
CA PRO A 69 6.57 -11.98 -8.16
C PRO A 69 7.80 -12.91 -8.23
N PRO A 70 7.59 -14.23 -8.22
CA PRO A 70 8.67 -15.21 -8.20
C PRO A 70 9.53 -15.18 -9.47
N ASP A 71 8.97 -14.74 -10.60
CA ASP A 71 9.70 -14.49 -11.85
C ASP A 71 9.89 -12.97 -12.03
N PRO A 72 11.13 -12.47 -11.98
CA PRO A 72 11.42 -11.04 -12.19
C PRO A 72 10.89 -10.48 -13.52
N LYS A 73 10.79 -11.31 -14.56
CA LYS A 73 10.26 -10.91 -15.88
C LYS A 73 8.80 -10.45 -15.80
N LEU A 74 8.03 -10.93 -14.83
CA LEU A 74 6.66 -10.47 -14.61
C LEU A 74 6.64 -9.02 -14.15
N PHE A 75 7.57 -8.63 -13.29
CA PHE A 75 7.68 -7.24 -12.86
C PHE A 75 8.16 -6.34 -14.01
N ASP A 76 9.13 -6.80 -14.80
CA ASP A 76 9.59 -6.07 -15.99
C ASP A 76 8.44 -5.86 -16.98
N LYS A 77 7.66 -6.93 -17.30
CA LYS A 77 6.46 -6.82 -18.13
C LYS A 77 5.43 -5.83 -17.57
N PHE A 78 5.25 -5.82 -16.26
CA PHE A 78 4.33 -4.91 -15.59
C PHE A 78 4.74 -3.44 -15.80
N ILE A 79 6.01 -3.11 -15.56
CA ILE A 79 6.54 -1.76 -15.79
C ILE A 79 6.44 -1.36 -17.26
N ASP A 80 6.82 -2.25 -18.19
CA ASP A 80 6.72 -1.99 -19.63
C ASP A 80 5.29 -1.64 -20.06
N LEU A 81 4.30 -2.36 -19.56
CA LEU A 81 2.89 -2.10 -19.88
C LEU A 81 2.41 -0.77 -19.32
N LEU A 82 2.78 -0.43 -18.07
CA LEU A 82 2.45 0.87 -17.49
C LEU A 82 3.08 2.01 -18.30
N GLN A 83 4.35 1.90 -18.68
CA GLN A 83 5.02 2.90 -19.50
C GLN A 83 4.38 3.04 -20.89
N LYS A 84 3.92 1.92 -21.49
CA LYS A 84 3.15 1.97 -22.75
C LYS A 84 1.84 2.75 -22.57
N CYS A 85 1.08 2.44 -21.51
CA CYS A 85 -0.14 3.17 -21.18
C CYS A 85 0.12 4.65 -20.94
N GLU A 86 1.23 5.03 -20.27
CA GLU A 86 1.60 6.42 -20.00
C GLU A 86 2.02 7.19 -21.25
N LYS A 87 2.48 6.52 -22.30
CA LYS A 87 2.82 7.13 -23.60
C LYS A 87 1.59 7.38 -24.50
N VAL A 88 0.51 6.69 -24.27
CA VAL A 88 -0.76 6.94 -24.97
C VAL A 88 -1.25 8.34 -24.63
N ARG A 89 -1.89 9.00 -25.59
CA ARG A 89 -2.48 10.32 -25.40
C ARG A 89 -3.96 10.24 -25.73
N THR A 90 -4.78 10.41 -24.68
CA THR A 90 -6.24 10.52 -24.83
C THR A 90 -6.62 11.99 -24.78
N PHE A 91 -7.49 12.39 -25.68
CA PHE A 91 -8.09 13.72 -25.64
C PHE A 91 -9.44 13.57 -24.95
N GLU A 92 -9.56 14.06 -23.71
CA GLU A 92 -10.86 14.22 -23.10
C GLU A 92 -11.58 15.37 -23.82
N ASP A 93 -12.72 15.01 -24.40
CA ASP A 93 -13.76 15.94 -24.86
C ASP A 93 -13.38 16.86 -26.02
N LYS A 94 -13.27 16.31 -27.24
CA LYS A 94 -13.16 17.09 -28.46
C LYS A 94 -14.39 17.99 -28.70
N GLU A 95 -15.56 17.63 -28.17
CA GLU A 95 -16.82 18.31 -28.43
C GLU A 95 -17.03 19.58 -27.57
N ASN A 96 -16.41 19.66 -26.38
CA ASN A 96 -16.52 20.77 -25.45
C ASN A 96 -15.26 21.64 -25.37
N PHE A 97 -14.36 21.51 -26.32
CA PHE A 97 -13.16 22.33 -26.36
C PHE A 97 -13.44 23.78 -26.62
N ASN A 98 -13.27 24.62 -25.61
CA ASN A 98 -13.26 26.06 -25.75
C ASN A 98 -11.83 26.60 -25.56
N PRO A 99 -11.12 27.01 -26.63
CA PRO A 99 -9.74 27.50 -26.52
C PRO A 99 -9.61 28.76 -25.65
N ASN A 100 -10.73 29.47 -25.41
CA ASN A 100 -10.75 30.71 -24.60
C ASN A 100 -11.12 30.47 -23.14
N SER A 101 -11.46 29.24 -22.74
CA SER A 101 -11.89 28.93 -21.36
C SER A 101 -10.73 28.78 -20.37
N GLY A 102 -9.49 28.85 -20.79
CA GLY A 102 -8.32 28.53 -19.96
C GLY A 102 -8.22 27.04 -19.56
N ASN A 103 -9.13 26.21 -20.04
CA ASN A 103 -9.06 24.78 -19.87
C ASN A 103 -7.97 24.22 -20.77
N HIS A 104 -6.79 24.07 -20.20
CA HIS A 104 -5.68 23.45 -20.89
C HIS A 104 -6.02 21.99 -21.21
N TRP A 105 -5.61 21.54 -22.37
CA TRP A 105 -5.67 20.18 -22.82
C TRP A 105 -5.06 19.23 -21.81
N TYR A 106 -5.87 18.52 -21.04
CA TYR A 106 -5.39 17.40 -20.27
C TYR A 106 -5.13 16.24 -21.22
N VAL A 107 -3.89 16.06 -21.58
CA VAL A 107 -3.46 14.86 -22.27
C VAL A 107 -3.33 13.80 -21.20
N SER A 108 -4.35 12.99 -21.03
CA SER A 108 -4.32 11.85 -20.11
C SER A 108 -3.59 10.68 -20.77
N PRO A 109 -2.87 9.87 -20.00
CA PRO A 109 -2.43 8.57 -20.46
C PRO A 109 -3.63 7.65 -20.73
N ALA A 110 -3.38 6.37 -21.04
CA ALA A 110 -4.45 5.40 -21.26
C ALA A 110 -5.40 5.22 -20.06
N TYR A 111 -5.02 5.74 -18.90
CA TYR A 111 -5.81 5.81 -17.66
C TYR A 111 -5.55 7.15 -16.96
N LYS A 112 -6.49 7.61 -16.12
CA LYS A 112 -6.35 8.82 -15.32
C LYS A 112 -5.24 8.73 -14.29
N HIS A 113 -5.20 7.61 -13.57
CA HIS A 113 -4.27 7.36 -12.48
C HIS A 113 -4.14 5.86 -12.19
N PHE A 114 -2.94 5.43 -11.80
CA PHE A 114 -2.68 4.07 -11.35
C PHE A 114 -2.25 4.06 -9.89
N MET A 115 -3.01 3.36 -9.04
CA MET A 115 -2.70 3.19 -7.62
C MET A 115 -2.17 1.80 -7.34
N LEU A 116 -0.97 1.71 -6.80
CA LEU A 116 -0.37 0.48 -6.33
C LEU A 116 -0.59 0.34 -4.83
N PHE A 117 -1.43 -0.61 -4.41
CA PHE A 117 -1.57 -0.95 -3.01
C PHE A 117 -0.54 -2.01 -2.62
N VAL A 118 0.35 -1.65 -1.70
CA VAL A 118 1.44 -2.51 -1.22
C VAL A 118 1.13 -2.95 0.20
N SER A 119 0.96 -4.26 0.39
CA SER A 119 0.71 -4.82 1.72
C SER A 119 2.02 -4.96 2.50
N LEU A 120 2.22 -4.15 3.55
CA LEU A 120 3.44 -4.15 4.36
C LEU A 120 3.11 -3.82 5.83
N ASP A 121 3.13 -4.84 6.69
CA ASP A 121 2.71 -4.70 8.09
C ASP A 121 3.88 -4.37 9.04
N SER A 122 5.13 -4.52 8.60
CA SER A 122 6.36 -4.25 9.36
C SER A 122 7.54 -4.04 8.40
N ILE A 123 8.76 -4.00 8.90
CA ILE A 123 10.00 -3.72 8.17
C ILE A 123 10.98 -4.89 8.32
N GLY A 124 11.76 -5.17 7.26
CA GLY A 124 12.84 -6.16 7.27
C GLY A 124 12.37 -7.58 7.59
N GLU A 125 13.15 -8.32 8.37
CA GLU A 125 12.84 -9.71 8.76
C GLU A 125 11.48 -9.86 9.45
N GLN A 126 11.02 -8.84 10.19
CA GLN A 126 9.71 -8.86 10.82
C GLN A 126 8.59 -8.84 9.78
N ALA A 127 8.73 -8.07 8.70
CA ALA A 127 7.79 -8.09 7.58
C ALA A 127 7.76 -9.46 6.89
N GLU A 128 8.92 -10.10 6.69
CA GLU A 128 9.04 -11.44 6.11
C GLU A 128 8.53 -12.55 7.04
N TYR A 129 8.54 -12.31 8.35
CA TYR A 129 7.92 -13.21 9.31
C TYR A 129 6.40 -13.14 9.22
N ILE A 130 5.83 -11.93 9.27
CA ILE A 130 4.37 -11.71 9.23
C ILE A 130 3.80 -12.18 7.88
N ARG A 131 4.49 -11.88 6.78
CA ARG A 131 4.08 -12.24 5.41
C ARG A 131 5.01 -13.30 4.83
N HIS A 132 4.68 -14.54 5.11
CA HIS A 132 5.49 -15.67 4.61
C HIS A 132 5.63 -15.64 3.08
N GLY A 133 6.87 -15.69 2.60
CA GLY A 133 7.20 -15.62 1.18
C GLY A 133 7.48 -14.20 0.68
N LEU A 134 7.34 -13.18 1.51
CA LEU A 134 7.82 -11.84 1.22
C LEU A 134 9.36 -11.84 1.20
N ASN A 135 9.94 -11.17 0.21
CA ASN A 135 11.35 -10.77 0.20
C ASN A 135 11.39 -9.25 0.31
N TYR A 136 11.78 -8.75 1.47
CA TYR A 136 11.70 -7.32 1.78
C TYR A 136 12.63 -6.47 0.90
N ASP A 137 13.84 -6.94 0.63
CA ASP A 137 14.80 -6.22 -0.20
C ASP A 137 14.32 -6.14 -1.66
N LEU A 138 13.75 -7.23 -2.18
CA LEU A 138 13.15 -7.26 -3.51
C LEU A 138 11.94 -6.33 -3.59
N LEU A 139 11.09 -6.30 -2.54
CA LEU A 139 9.97 -5.37 -2.45
C LEU A 139 10.48 -3.93 -2.58
N LEU A 140 11.46 -3.51 -1.78
CA LEU A 140 12.01 -2.15 -1.80
C LEU A 140 12.66 -1.80 -3.15
N LYS A 141 13.37 -2.75 -3.75
CA LYS A 141 13.97 -2.59 -5.08
C LYS A 141 12.89 -2.33 -6.14
N ASN A 142 11.87 -3.19 -6.18
CA ASN A 142 10.79 -3.10 -7.16
C ASN A 142 9.92 -1.84 -6.93
N LEU A 143 9.71 -1.46 -5.68
CA LEU A 143 9.00 -0.25 -5.30
C LEU A 143 9.70 1.01 -5.81
N ARG A 144 11.02 1.13 -5.61
CA ARG A 144 11.80 2.26 -6.13
C ARG A 144 11.84 2.27 -7.66
N ARG A 145 11.94 1.10 -8.30
CA ARG A 145 11.83 1.00 -9.75
C ARG A 145 10.47 1.50 -10.25
N PHE A 146 9.37 1.04 -9.63
CA PHE A 146 8.03 1.50 -9.98
C PHE A 146 7.93 3.02 -9.90
N LEU A 147 8.35 3.63 -8.78
CA LEU A 147 8.30 5.07 -8.58
C LEU A 147 9.20 5.86 -9.54
N LYS A 148 10.35 5.30 -9.92
CA LYS A 148 11.30 5.93 -10.82
C LYS A 148 10.93 5.81 -12.29
N GLU A 149 10.35 4.66 -12.67
CA GLU A 149 10.14 4.29 -14.07
C GLU A 149 8.72 4.60 -14.56
N THR A 150 7.82 5.08 -13.68
CA THR A 150 6.43 5.48 -14.01
C THR A 150 6.14 6.90 -13.53
N GLU A 151 5.18 7.59 -14.16
CA GLU A 151 4.84 9.00 -13.88
C GLU A 151 3.44 9.20 -13.30
N HIS A 152 2.42 8.61 -13.92
CA HIS A 152 1.00 8.77 -13.53
C HIS A 152 0.57 7.74 -12.48
N THR A 153 1.44 7.48 -11.51
CA THR A 153 1.26 6.40 -10.53
C THR A 153 1.47 6.88 -9.10
N SER A 154 0.81 6.21 -8.17
CA SER A 154 1.05 6.38 -6.72
C SER A 154 1.09 5.02 -6.03
N ILE A 155 1.67 5.03 -4.83
CA ILE A 155 1.69 3.88 -3.93
C ILE A 155 0.87 4.20 -2.70
N SER A 156 0.10 3.22 -2.23
CA SER A 156 -0.50 3.24 -0.90
C SER A 156 -0.08 2.00 -0.14
N PHE A 157 0.71 2.16 0.90
CA PHE A 157 1.01 1.07 1.81
C PHE A 157 -0.21 0.74 2.65
N ILE A 158 -0.57 -0.53 2.73
CA ILE A 158 -1.58 -1.04 3.64
C ILE A 158 -0.87 -1.81 4.75
N ASN A 159 -0.79 -1.20 5.91
CA ASN A 159 -0.29 -1.83 7.13
C ASN A 159 -1.49 -2.28 7.97
N THR A 160 -1.80 -3.58 7.95
CA THR A 160 -2.86 -4.15 8.79
C THR A 160 -2.38 -4.14 10.23
N PHE A 161 -2.71 -3.03 10.93
CA PHE A 161 -2.15 -2.68 12.22
C PHE A 161 -2.56 -3.68 13.31
N ASN A 162 -1.57 -4.31 13.88
CA ASN A 162 -1.69 -5.35 14.88
C ASN A 162 -0.49 -5.32 15.83
N ILE A 163 -0.49 -6.11 16.92
CA ILE A 163 0.60 -6.06 17.90
C ILE A 163 1.99 -6.32 17.30
N LEU A 164 2.10 -7.14 16.24
CA LEU A 164 3.39 -7.43 15.59
C LEU A 164 3.89 -6.27 14.71
N SER A 165 3.01 -5.33 14.34
CA SER A 165 3.39 -4.13 13.57
C SER A 165 4.07 -3.06 14.43
N ILE A 166 3.81 -3.06 15.75
CA ILE A 166 4.22 -2.00 16.68
C ILE A 166 5.75 -1.84 16.77
N PRO A 167 6.57 -2.90 16.93
CA PRO A 167 8.01 -2.75 17.16
C PRO A 167 8.76 -2.00 16.05
N ARG A 168 8.28 -2.10 14.82
CA ARG A 168 8.89 -1.43 13.66
C ARG A 168 8.02 -0.34 13.05
N LEU A 169 6.99 0.10 13.75
CA LEU A 169 6.12 1.19 13.28
C LEU A 169 6.93 2.46 13.01
N ARG A 170 7.85 2.80 13.89
CA ARG A 170 8.74 3.95 13.71
C ARG A 170 9.54 3.85 12.41
N ASN A 171 10.17 2.70 12.15
CA ASN A 171 10.93 2.48 10.92
C ASN A 171 10.05 2.50 9.67
N PHE A 172 8.81 2.01 9.76
CA PHE A 172 7.83 2.12 8.69
C PHE A 172 7.51 3.58 8.38
N LEU A 173 7.28 4.41 9.38
CA LEU A 173 7.03 5.85 9.21
C LEU A 173 8.25 6.59 8.64
N GLU A 174 9.47 6.21 9.04
CA GLU A 174 10.72 6.73 8.48
C GLU A 174 10.85 6.37 6.99
N LEU A 175 10.53 5.13 6.60
CA LEU A 175 10.50 4.71 5.19
C LEU A 175 9.50 5.57 4.38
N ILE A 176 8.30 5.85 4.93
CA ILE A 176 7.33 6.73 4.27
C ILE A 176 7.92 8.11 4.01
N LEU A 177 8.58 8.73 5.01
CA LEU A 177 9.23 10.03 4.84
C LEU A 177 10.36 10.00 3.83
N GLU A 178 11.21 8.96 3.86
CA GLU A 178 12.29 8.77 2.89
C GLU A 178 11.75 8.75 1.46
N LEU A 179 10.74 7.91 1.22
CA LEU A 179 10.12 7.79 -0.10
C LEU A 179 9.43 9.07 -0.54
N ARG A 180 8.80 9.81 0.39
CA ARG A 180 8.21 11.12 0.10
C ARG A 180 9.26 12.16 -0.30
N ARG A 181 10.44 12.15 0.33
CA ARG A 181 11.56 13.03 -0.03
C ARG A 181 12.17 12.64 -1.38
N GLU A 182 12.31 11.33 -1.63
CA GLU A 182 12.93 10.81 -2.87
C GLU A 182 11.99 10.97 -4.09
N PHE A 183 10.69 10.69 -3.92
CA PHE A 183 9.73 10.60 -5.03
C PHE A 183 8.51 11.52 -4.87
N GLY A 184 8.46 12.33 -3.84
CA GLY A 184 7.35 13.24 -3.60
C GLY A 184 7.31 14.37 -4.64
N GLY A 185 6.17 15.08 -4.72
CA GLY A 185 5.88 16.07 -5.74
C GLY A 185 6.88 17.21 -5.91
N ARG A 186 7.81 17.41 -4.98
CA ARG A 186 8.86 18.43 -5.09
C ARG A 186 9.77 18.19 -6.28
N ALA A 187 10.17 16.94 -6.54
CA ALA A 187 11.03 16.61 -7.68
C ALA A 187 10.35 16.91 -9.02
N GLN A 188 9.02 16.74 -9.10
CA GLN A 188 8.24 17.16 -10.28
C GLN A 188 8.11 18.68 -10.36
N TYR A 189 7.87 19.35 -9.23
CA TYR A 189 7.79 20.81 -9.16
C TYR A 189 9.11 21.47 -9.57
N ASP A 190 10.25 20.97 -9.11
CA ASP A 190 11.56 21.50 -9.47
C ASP A 190 11.87 21.28 -10.96
N LYS A 191 11.50 20.14 -11.54
CA LYS A 191 11.56 19.90 -12.99
C LYS A 191 10.72 20.93 -13.78
N PHE A 192 9.53 21.29 -13.30
CA PHE A 192 8.70 22.31 -13.94
C PHE A 192 9.25 23.72 -13.76
N LYS A 193 9.96 24.01 -12.67
CA LYS A 193 10.69 25.28 -12.49
C LYS A 193 11.84 25.44 -13.47
N GLU A 194 12.58 24.35 -13.72
CA GLU A 194 13.74 24.33 -14.62
C GLU A 194 13.32 24.32 -16.11
N SER A 195 12.18 23.77 -16.41
CA SER A 195 11.64 23.68 -17.77
C SER A 195 10.14 23.99 -17.76
N PRO A 196 9.73 25.24 -17.54
CA PRO A 196 8.32 25.60 -17.63
C PRO A 196 7.83 25.30 -19.05
N PRO A 197 6.62 24.67 -19.18
CA PRO A 197 6.04 24.49 -20.49
C PRO A 197 5.90 25.86 -21.17
N SER A 198 6.28 25.96 -22.41
CA SER A 198 6.36 27.18 -23.23
C SER A 198 4.99 27.77 -23.59
N TYR A 199 4.02 27.68 -22.73
CA TYR A 199 2.69 28.29 -22.89
C TYR A 199 2.71 29.63 -22.21
N GLY A 200 2.72 30.69 -23.02
CA GLY A 200 2.81 32.11 -22.65
C GLY A 200 1.64 32.66 -21.81
N ILE A 201 1.31 32.02 -20.71
CA ILE A 201 0.29 32.47 -19.79
C ILE A 201 0.93 32.63 -18.42
N ASN A 202 0.92 33.87 -17.90
CA ASN A 202 1.37 34.27 -16.56
C ASN A 202 0.49 33.72 -15.43
N HIS A 203 -0.06 32.51 -15.55
CA HIS A 203 -0.63 31.80 -14.44
C HIS A 203 0.46 30.88 -13.89
N PRO A 204 0.65 30.82 -12.56
CA PRO A 204 1.42 29.73 -11.99
C PRO A 204 0.85 28.47 -12.63
N PRO A 205 1.68 27.54 -13.15
CA PRO A 205 1.16 26.35 -13.79
C PRO A 205 0.13 25.81 -12.85
N MET A 206 -1.15 25.82 -13.30
CA MET A 206 -2.25 25.29 -12.49
C MET A 206 -1.82 23.87 -12.22
N LEU A 207 -1.19 23.77 -11.11
CA LEU A 207 -0.65 22.60 -10.48
C LEU A 207 -0.93 21.41 -11.38
N VAL A 208 0.06 20.95 -12.10
CA VAL A 208 0.17 19.51 -12.27
C VAL A 208 -0.15 19.04 -10.87
N ARG A 209 -1.39 18.62 -10.65
CA ARG A 209 -1.86 18.23 -9.34
C ARG A 209 -0.82 17.25 -8.89
N SER A 210 0.13 17.71 -8.07
CA SER A 210 1.13 16.86 -7.48
C SER A 210 0.37 16.01 -6.48
N PHE A 211 -0.30 14.99 -7.03
CA PHE A 211 -0.91 13.99 -6.17
C PHE A 211 0.23 13.43 -5.34
N PRO A 212 0.07 13.35 -4.02
CA PRO A 212 1.01 12.64 -3.21
C PRO A 212 1.22 11.27 -3.84
N ARG A 213 2.45 10.95 -4.20
CA ARG A 213 2.73 9.64 -4.81
C ARG A 213 2.83 8.54 -3.77
N ILE A 214 3.04 8.92 -2.51
CA ILE A 214 3.27 7.99 -1.40
C ILE A 214 2.20 8.21 -0.35
N TRP A 215 1.36 7.20 -0.18
CA TRP A 215 0.30 7.13 0.80
C TRP A 215 0.52 5.95 1.73
N PHE A 216 -0.11 5.96 2.88
CA PHE A 216 -0.26 4.77 3.71
C PHE A 216 -1.59 4.79 4.44
N ASP A 217 -2.04 3.60 4.79
CA ASP A 217 -3.19 3.37 5.66
C ASP A 217 -2.84 2.31 6.71
N ILE A 218 -3.42 2.47 7.90
CA ILE A 218 -3.19 1.62 9.08
C ILE A 218 -4.52 1.06 9.58
N PRO A 219 -5.24 0.24 8.79
CA PRO A 219 -6.47 -0.39 9.25
C PRO A 219 -6.17 -1.36 10.40
N ILE A 220 -6.98 -1.28 11.46
CA ILE A 220 -6.84 -2.15 12.63
C ILE A 220 -7.23 -3.59 12.28
N LEU A 221 -6.43 -4.56 12.74
CA LEU A 221 -6.75 -5.99 12.68
C LEU A 221 -7.70 -6.36 13.82
N TYR A 222 -8.95 -6.69 13.49
CA TYR A 222 -9.95 -7.13 14.48
C TYR A 222 -9.96 -8.64 14.72
N SER A 223 -9.53 -9.43 13.75
CA SER A 223 -9.50 -10.89 13.83
C SER A 223 -8.26 -11.45 13.12
N PRO A 224 -7.58 -12.43 13.72
CA PRO A 224 -7.91 -13.06 15.03
C PRO A 224 -7.58 -12.15 16.22
N LYS A 225 -8.39 -12.24 17.29
CA LYS A 225 -8.30 -11.35 18.45
C LYS A 225 -6.93 -11.36 19.15
N TRP A 226 -6.21 -12.46 19.14
CA TRP A 226 -4.87 -12.54 19.77
C TRP A 226 -3.79 -11.70 19.08
N PHE A 227 -4.04 -11.18 17.90
CA PHE A 227 -3.19 -10.19 17.26
C PHE A 227 -3.72 -8.75 17.38
N SER A 228 -4.90 -8.55 17.96
CA SER A 228 -5.45 -7.22 18.14
C SER A 228 -4.54 -6.33 18.97
N ILE A 229 -4.45 -5.05 18.59
CA ILE A 229 -3.72 -4.02 19.34
C ILE A 229 -4.27 -3.79 20.75
N GLN A 230 -5.48 -4.26 21.08
CA GLN A 230 -6.07 -4.22 22.42
C GLN A 230 -5.40 -5.18 23.41
N ASN A 231 -4.53 -6.11 22.93
CA ASN A 231 -3.67 -6.92 23.79
C ASN A 231 -2.30 -6.29 24.06
N ALA A 232 -2.05 -5.09 23.57
CA ALA A 232 -0.77 -4.41 23.74
C ALA A 232 -0.48 -4.11 25.21
N ASP A 233 0.77 -4.27 25.61
CA ASP A 233 1.25 -3.88 26.92
C ASP A 233 1.60 -2.37 26.98
N LEU A 234 1.97 -1.90 28.17
CA LEU A 234 2.30 -0.48 28.38
C LEU A 234 3.52 -0.05 27.57
N ASP A 235 4.50 -0.94 27.37
CA ASP A 235 5.71 -0.63 26.60
C ASP A 235 5.36 -0.41 25.13
N GLN A 236 4.47 -1.24 24.57
CA GLN A 236 3.95 -1.11 23.20
C GLN A 236 3.09 0.14 23.02
N ILE A 237 2.25 0.47 23.99
CA ILE A 237 1.47 1.71 23.99
C ILE A 237 2.39 2.93 23.95
N GLU A 238 3.47 2.91 24.73
CA GLU A 238 4.44 4.00 24.77
C GLU A 238 5.20 4.16 23.44
N GLU A 239 5.54 3.04 22.77
CA GLU A 239 6.14 3.11 21.44
C GLU A 239 5.22 3.78 20.41
N VAL A 240 3.92 3.50 20.46
CA VAL A 240 2.96 4.17 19.55
C VAL A 240 2.85 5.67 19.86
N LYS A 241 2.88 6.09 21.14
CA LYS A 241 2.94 7.52 21.49
C LYS A 241 4.17 8.20 20.91
N LYS A 242 5.36 7.59 21.03
CA LYS A 242 6.59 8.11 20.41
C LYS A 242 6.48 8.21 18.90
N CYS A 243 5.78 7.27 18.25
CA CYS A 243 5.49 7.35 16.82
C CYS A 243 4.60 8.54 16.48
N ILE A 244 3.57 8.83 17.28
CA ILE A 244 2.71 10.01 17.11
C ILE A 244 3.53 11.29 17.26
N GLU A 245 4.34 11.42 18.31
CA GLU A 245 5.23 12.56 18.50
C GLU A 245 6.19 12.77 17.32
N PHE A 246 6.70 11.66 16.77
CA PHE A 246 7.53 11.73 15.59
C PHE A 246 6.76 12.26 14.36
N MET A 247 5.54 11.81 14.17
CA MET A 247 4.72 12.30 13.07
C MET A 247 4.39 13.78 13.24
N GLU A 248 4.08 14.22 14.46
CA GLU A 248 3.82 15.63 14.79
C GLU A 248 5.03 16.56 14.56
N LYS A 249 6.24 16.08 14.87
CA LYS A 249 7.50 16.79 14.58
C LYS A 249 7.83 16.84 13.08
N ASN A 250 7.23 15.98 12.28
CA ASN A 250 7.42 15.89 10.84
C ASN A 250 6.12 16.15 10.07
N VAL A 251 5.24 16.94 10.65
CA VAL A 251 4.01 17.36 9.99
C VAL A 251 4.35 18.24 8.80
N LYS A 252 3.54 18.13 7.76
CA LYS A 252 3.67 18.94 6.57
C LYS A 252 3.31 20.40 6.88
N ASP A 253 4.13 21.34 6.38
CA ASP A 253 3.87 22.77 6.50
C ASP A 253 2.55 23.16 5.83
N GLU A 254 1.88 24.21 6.35
CA GLU A 254 0.54 24.68 5.94
C GLU A 254 0.47 25.14 4.48
N ASN A 255 1.60 25.43 3.84
CA ASN A 255 1.69 25.69 2.41
C ASN A 255 1.52 24.41 1.58
N TYR A 256 0.38 23.84 1.72
CA TYR A 256 -0.20 22.57 1.26
C TYR A 256 0.13 22.12 -0.16
N LEU A 257 0.63 23.00 -1.01
CA LEU A 257 0.75 22.79 -2.44
C LEU A 257 2.18 22.46 -2.90
N ILE A 258 3.18 22.67 -2.05
CA ILE A 258 4.57 22.69 -2.51
C ILE A 258 5.43 21.56 -1.95
N THR A 259 5.17 21.07 -0.73
CA THR A 259 5.99 20.01 -0.14
C THR A 259 5.15 18.85 0.35
N LEU A 260 5.27 17.70 -0.32
CA LEU A 260 4.62 16.45 0.07
C LEU A 260 5.52 15.59 0.98
N GLU A 261 6.46 16.23 1.69
CA GLU A 261 7.51 15.53 2.41
C GLU A 261 7.11 15.08 3.82
N GLY A 262 6.17 15.77 4.46
CA GLY A 262 5.75 15.47 5.83
C GLY A 262 4.53 14.56 5.94
N PHE A 263 4.10 14.33 7.19
CA PHE A 263 2.85 13.63 7.49
C PHE A 263 1.65 14.57 7.38
N MET A 264 0.54 14.02 6.90
CA MET A 264 -0.72 14.75 6.83
C MET A 264 -1.41 14.73 8.21
N PRO A 265 -2.11 15.81 8.60
CA PRO A 265 -2.83 15.84 9.88
C PRO A 265 -3.79 14.66 10.07
N TYR A 266 -4.47 14.21 9.02
CA TYR A 266 -5.39 13.07 9.11
C TYR A 266 -4.67 11.72 9.34
N GLU A 267 -3.41 11.56 8.89
CA GLU A 267 -2.61 10.38 9.16
C GLU A 267 -2.25 10.28 10.65
N ILE A 268 -1.90 11.43 11.25
CA ILE A 268 -1.66 11.54 12.69
C ILE A 268 -2.94 11.23 13.49
N LEU A 269 -4.09 11.77 13.05
CA LEU A 269 -5.38 11.51 13.67
C LEU A 269 -5.76 10.03 13.62
N LYS A 270 -5.44 9.33 12.52
CA LYS A 270 -5.65 7.88 12.43
C LYS A 270 -4.85 7.14 13.49
N LEU A 271 -3.56 7.41 13.62
CA LEU A 271 -2.72 6.74 14.62
C LEU A 271 -3.13 7.10 16.06
N LYS A 272 -3.58 8.33 16.32
CA LYS A 272 -4.16 8.71 17.61
C LYS A 272 -5.45 7.93 17.92
N ARG A 273 -6.31 7.72 16.94
CA ARG A 273 -7.49 6.86 17.07
C ARG A 273 -7.10 5.42 17.42
N ASP A 274 -6.09 4.89 16.76
CA ASP A 274 -5.63 3.53 16.98
C ASP A 274 -4.99 3.39 18.37
N LEU A 275 -4.28 4.42 18.85
CA LEU A 275 -3.81 4.50 20.24
C LEU A 275 -4.98 4.47 21.25
N ALA A 276 -6.07 5.18 20.99
CA ALA A 276 -7.24 5.14 21.86
C ALA A 276 -7.87 3.72 21.91
N VAL A 277 -7.89 2.99 20.79
CA VAL A 277 -8.32 1.59 20.76
C VAL A 277 -7.36 0.69 21.55
N MET A 278 -6.05 0.93 21.51
CA MET A 278 -5.07 0.19 22.32
C MET A 278 -5.28 0.39 23.82
N GLN A 279 -5.70 1.59 24.22
CA GLN A 279 -5.98 1.94 25.62
C GLN A 279 -7.31 1.38 26.13
N ASP A 280 -8.23 1.05 25.23
CA ASP A 280 -9.48 0.34 25.51
C ASP A 280 -9.22 -1.17 25.45
N THR A 281 -8.51 -1.68 26.46
CA THR A 281 -8.04 -3.06 26.52
C THR A 281 -9.18 -4.05 26.73
N PHE A 282 -9.00 -5.28 26.27
CA PHE A 282 -9.92 -6.37 26.58
C PHE A 282 -10.02 -6.62 28.09
N PRO A 283 -11.14 -7.19 28.58
CA PRO A 283 -11.24 -7.70 29.95
C PRO A 283 -10.11 -8.69 30.28
N GLU A 284 -9.67 -8.72 31.54
CA GLU A 284 -8.51 -9.52 31.97
C GLU A 284 -8.59 -11.01 31.57
N ASN A 285 -9.79 -11.60 31.72
CA ASN A 285 -10.00 -13.00 31.32
C ASN A 285 -9.83 -13.20 29.81
N GLU A 286 -10.25 -12.24 29.00
CA GLU A 286 -10.11 -12.30 27.54
C GLU A 286 -8.64 -12.09 27.13
N ILE A 287 -7.92 -11.20 27.80
CA ILE A 287 -6.46 -11.04 27.60
C ILE A 287 -5.73 -12.36 27.86
N LYS A 288 -6.06 -13.08 28.94
CA LYS A 288 -5.44 -14.39 29.25
C LYS A 288 -5.69 -15.39 28.12
N VAL A 289 -6.92 -15.48 27.62
CA VAL A 289 -7.27 -16.36 26.49
C VAL A 289 -6.51 -15.93 25.21
N ASN A 290 -6.45 -14.65 24.92
CA ASN A 290 -5.75 -14.14 23.75
C ASN A 290 -4.24 -14.40 23.84
N LYS A 291 -3.60 -14.20 25.00
CA LYS A 291 -2.18 -14.52 25.24
C LYS A 291 -1.90 -16.02 25.04
N THR A 292 -2.79 -16.90 25.54
CA THR A 292 -2.68 -18.35 25.31
C THR A 292 -2.76 -18.69 23.82
N ASN A 293 -3.78 -18.18 23.12
CA ASN A 293 -3.95 -18.41 21.68
C ASN A 293 -2.79 -17.85 20.87
N PHE A 294 -2.24 -16.71 21.27
CA PHE A 294 -1.05 -16.13 20.66
C PHE A 294 0.15 -17.09 20.76
N VAL A 295 0.43 -17.63 21.94
CA VAL A 295 1.52 -18.60 22.14
C VAL A 295 1.31 -19.83 21.26
N MET A 296 0.12 -20.43 21.32
CA MET A 296 -0.19 -21.63 20.52
C MET A 296 -0.01 -21.38 19.03
N PHE A 297 -0.49 -20.23 18.54
CA PHE A 297 -0.34 -19.87 17.14
C PHE A 297 1.13 -19.68 16.74
N ILE A 298 1.89 -18.92 17.52
CA ILE A 298 3.28 -18.61 17.22
C ILE A 298 4.15 -19.88 17.25
N GLU A 299 3.98 -20.76 18.26
CA GLU A 299 4.73 -22.01 18.33
C GLU A 299 4.44 -22.92 17.14
N GLU A 300 3.19 -23.06 16.76
CA GLU A 300 2.81 -23.85 15.58
C GLU A 300 3.30 -23.20 14.27
N TYR A 301 3.25 -21.88 14.17
CA TYR A 301 3.78 -21.15 13.02
C TYR A 301 5.29 -21.32 12.88
N ASP A 302 6.04 -21.12 13.97
CA ASP A 302 7.49 -21.31 14.00
C ASP A 302 7.89 -22.73 13.59
N LYS A 303 7.21 -23.74 14.15
CA LYS A 303 7.41 -25.14 13.78
C LYS A 303 7.17 -25.41 12.30
N ARG A 304 6.03 -24.92 11.74
CA ARG A 304 5.68 -25.14 10.32
C ARG A 304 6.59 -24.39 9.35
N LYS A 305 7.10 -23.24 9.76
CA LYS A 305 7.87 -22.33 8.88
C LYS A 305 9.37 -22.37 9.17
N ASN A 306 9.81 -23.20 10.12
CA ASN A 306 11.19 -23.27 10.60
C ASN A 306 11.75 -21.88 10.94
N LYS A 307 10.96 -21.13 11.72
CA LYS A 307 11.31 -19.77 12.18
C LYS A 307 11.46 -19.73 13.69
N ASN A 308 11.93 -18.60 14.22
CA ASN A 308 12.04 -18.36 15.65
C ASN A 308 11.54 -16.95 15.95
N PHE A 309 10.36 -16.86 16.54
CA PHE A 309 9.68 -15.62 16.85
C PHE A 309 10.56 -14.66 17.66
N ILE A 310 11.08 -15.12 18.80
CA ILE A 310 11.84 -14.25 19.71
C ILE A 310 13.19 -13.79 19.11
N LYS A 311 13.77 -14.56 18.20
CA LYS A 311 14.95 -14.12 17.46
C LYS A 311 14.61 -12.96 16.51
N ILE A 312 13.44 -12.99 15.90
CA ILE A 312 12.99 -11.99 14.92
C ILE A 312 12.32 -10.78 15.60
N PHE A 313 11.63 -11.05 16.72
CA PHE A 313 10.94 -10.05 17.53
C PHE A 313 11.50 -10.02 18.96
N PRO A 314 12.75 -9.60 19.17
CA PRO A 314 13.34 -9.55 20.51
C PRO A 314 12.58 -8.58 21.46
N GLU A 315 11.89 -7.59 20.89
CA GLU A 315 11.05 -6.63 21.60
C GLU A 315 9.87 -7.31 22.34
N PHE A 316 9.45 -8.49 21.86
CA PHE A 316 8.37 -9.27 22.45
C PHE A 316 8.82 -10.19 23.61
N LYS A 317 10.09 -10.20 23.99
CA LYS A 317 10.60 -11.17 24.97
C LYS A 317 9.77 -11.21 26.27
N LYS A 318 9.53 -10.05 26.87
CA LYS A 318 8.72 -9.91 28.10
C LYS A 318 7.28 -10.39 27.88
N TYR A 319 6.62 -9.87 26.84
CA TYR A 319 5.25 -10.25 26.48
C TYR A 319 5.12 -11.75 26.22
N TRP A 320 6.11 -12.35 25.56
CA TRP A 320 6.19 -13.78 25.26
C TRP A 320 6.31 -14.64 26.52
N GLU A 321 7.24 -14.28 27.43
CA GLU A 321 7.47 -14.99 28.70
C GLU A 321 6.21 -14.94 29.58
N GLU A 322 5.56 -13.79 29.71
CA GLU A 322 4.29 -13.64 30.41
C GLU A 322 3.19 -14.49 29.76
N SER A 323 3.08 -14.44 28.45
CA SER A 323 2.05 -15.20 27.72
C SER A 323 2.22 -16.70 27.87
N LYS A 324 3.47 -17.20 27.86
CA LYS A 324 3.79 -18.61 28.11
C LYS A 324 3.46 -19.02 29.55
N SER A 325 3.75 -18.17 30.53
CA SER A 325 3.37 -18.42 31.92
C SER A 325 1.87 -18.59 32.10
N ILE A 326 1.07 -17.74 31.43
CA ILE A 326 -0.40 -17.81 31.43
C ILE A 326 -0.88 -19.07 30.72
N ALA A 327 -0.33 -19.38 29.54
CA ALA A 327 -0.71 -20.57 28.78
C ALA A 327 -0.48 -21.87 29.60
N ASN A 328 0.66 -21.99 30.29
CA ASN A 328 0.98 -23.13 31.13
C ASN A 328 0.07 -23.29 32.37
N GLN A 329 -0.64 -22.24 32.77
CA GLN A 329 -1.59 -22.30 33.90
C GLN A 329 -3.01 -22.70 33.42
N LEU A 330 -3.30 -22.56 32.15
CA LEU A 330 -4.62 -22.83 31.56
C LEU A 330 -4.68 -24.17 30.82
N THR A 331 -3.53 -24.79 30.51
CA THR A 331 -3.40 -26.15 29.94
C THR A 331 -3.05 -27.14 31.03
#